data_194efef544ea1961b141301f91c25fe3
#
_entry.id   194efef544ea1961b141301f91c25fe3
#
_cell.length_a   1.000
_cell.length_b   1.000
_cell.length_c   1.000
_cell.angle_alpha   90.00
_cell.angle_beta   90.00
_cell.angle_gamma   90.00
#
_symmetry.space_group_name_H-M   'P 1'
#
loop_
_entity.id
_entity.type
_entity.pdbx_description
1 polymer ?
#
loop_
_entity_poly.entity_id
_entity_poly.type
_entity_poly.pdbx_seq_one_letter_code
_entity_poly.pdbx_strand_id
1 'polypeptide(L)'
;MINEVNLKNKVINELQAIADNHYLCYSEKIEKEIDSYIAKITDSLKIVLNNIYSQYIKLQDTGDEGKLEWVYLSFLHTSFLDHSPCYRIDFYDTRDCVSEIDCTGLWDFKFIFDCYYNTEKDIIEKFNKQTRVLRHEINDMLTQLQQKFRTIADAWIISIIKNILKEESMFFLKESDVKIMLGEYLDNSKLITMNDDEIE
;
A
#
# COMPACT_ATOMS: atom_id res chain seq x y z
N MET A 1 12.85 28.46 30.12
CA MET A 1 11.71 28.29 29.20
C MET A 1 12.04 28.57 27.73
N ILE A 2 12.44 29.77 27.32
CA ILE A 2 12.73 30.10 25.90
C ILE A 2 13.87 29.23 25.34
N ASN A 3 14.94 28.97 26.08
CA ASN A 3 16.06 28.12 25.64
C ASN A 3 15.68 26.64 25.48
N GLU A 4 14.78 26.12 26.29
CA GLU A 4 14.34 24.71 26.22
C GLU A 4 13.46 24.44 24.99
N VAL A 5 12.53 25.34 24.69
CA VAL A 5 11.69 25.29 23.49
C VAL A 5 12.55 25.34 22.21
N ASN A 6 13.56 26.22 22.19
CA ASN A 6 14.47 26.31 21.05
C ASN A 6 15.32 25.07 20.87
N LEU A 7 15.79 24.43 21.94
CA LEU A 7 16.56 23.19 21.86
C LEU A 7 15.68 22.00 21.43
N LYS A 8 14.43 21.92 21.90
CA LYS A 8 13.47 20.92 21.47
C LYS A 8 13.18 21.06 19.98
N ASN A 9 12.82 22.26 19.52
CA ASN A 9 12.56 22.52 18.10
C ASN A 9 13.77 22.20 17.21
N LYS A 10 14.98 22.44 17.69
CA LYS A 10 16.20 22.06 16.97
C LYS A 10 16.28 20.55 16.77
N VAL A 11 15.99 19.75 17.80
CA VAL A 11 16.00 18.28 17.68
C VAL A 11 14.92 17.80 16.70
N ILE A 12 13.69 18.34 16.80
CA ILE A 12 12.60 17.99 15.87
C ILE A 12 13.01 18.32 14.43
N ASN A 13 13.56 19.50 14.18
CA ASN A 13 14.00 19.89 12.84
C ASN A 13 15.15 19.00 12.32
N GLU A 14 16.06 18.54 13.18
CA GLU A 14 17.10 17.58 12.79
C GLU A 14 16.51 16.22 12.41
N LEU A 15 15.51 15.72 13.15
CA LEU A 15 14.82 14.47 12.82
C LEU A 15 14.01 14.59 11.53
N GLN A 16 13.31 15.72 11.34
CA GLN A 16 12.58 16.01 10.11
C GLN A 16 13.52 16.07 8.90
N ALA A 17 14.69 16.71 9.03
CA ALA A 17 15.68 16.75 7.95
C ALA A 17 16.19 15.34 7.57
N ILE A 18 16.32 14.41 8.52
CA ILE A 18 16.64 13.02 8.24
C ILE A 18 15.51 12.37 7.42
N ALA A 19 14.26 12.52 7.90
CA ALA A 19 13.09 11.97 7.22
C ALA A 19 13.00 12.45 5.76
N ASP A 20 13.13 13.76 5.55
CA ASP A 20 13.01 14.37 4.22
C ASP A 20 14.17 13.97 3.30
N ASN A 21 15.41 13.96 3.79
CA ASN A 21 16.58 13.54 3.01
C ASN A 21 16.50 12.06 2.62
N HIS A 22 16.10 11.19 3.54
CA HIS A 22 15.92 9.77 3.25
C HIS A 22 14.80 9.54 2.25
N TYR A 23 13.65 10.24 2.42
CA TYR A 23 12.54 10.14 1.49
C TYR A 23 12.98 10.50 0.06
N LEU A 24 13.67 11.62 -0.12
CA LEU A 24 14.20 12.03 -1.44
C LEU A 24 15.17 11.01 -2.01
N CYS A 25 16.12 10.53 -1.20
CA CYS A 25 17.09 9.53 -1.64
C CYS A 25 16.42 8.20 -2.03
N TYR A 26 15.46 7.74 -1.24
CA TYR A 26 14.77 6.48 -1.51
C TYR A 26 13.75 6.60 -2.65
N SER A 27 13.05 7.74 -2.82
CA SER A 27 12.17 7.94 -3.98
C SER A 27 12.94 7.87 -5.29
N GLU A 28 14.10 8.55 -5.39
CA GLU A 28 14.98 8.44 -6.55
C GLU A 28 15.52 7.01 -6.78
N LYS A 29 15.84 6.29 -5.70
CA LYS A 29 16.29 4.89 -5.77
C LYS A 29 15.17 3.99 -6.28
N ILE A 30 13.97 4.12 -5.73
CA ILE A 30 12.80 3.35 -6.16
C ILE A 30 12.54 3.58 -7.64
N GLU A 31 12.54 4.82 -8.13
CA GLU A 31 12.35 5.14 -9.54
C GLU A 31 13.40 4.49 -10.45
N LYS A 32 14.66 4.44 -10.02
CA LYS A 32 15.75 3.82 -10.80
C LYS A 32 15.73 2.31 -10.81
N GLU A 33 15.29 1.70 -9.71
CA GLU A 33 15.35 0.24 -9.52
C GLU A 33 14.05 -0.47 -9.88
N ILE A 34 12.93 0.24 -9.98
CA ILE A 34 11.60 -0.36 -10.15
C ILE A 34 11.51 -1.29 -11.36
N ASP A 35 12.13 -0.93 -12.49
CA ASP A 35 12.10 -1.74 -13.70
C ASP A 35 12.68 -3.14 -13.49
N SER A 36 13.63 -3.27 -12.55
CA SER A 36 14.22 -4.56 -12.20
C SER A 36 13.30 -5.41 -11.29
N TYR A 37 12.38 -4.78 -10.57
CA TYR A 37 11.48 -5.45 -9.63
C TYR A 37 10.06 -5.62 -10.17
N ILE A 38 9.64 -4.78 -11.14
CA ILE A 38 8.25 -4.70 -11.59
C ILE A 38 7.73 -6.03 -12.11
N ALA A 39 8.52 -6.78 -12.86
CA ALA A 39 8.11 -8.08 -13.35
C ALA A 39 7.81 -9.06 -12.20
N LYS A 40 8.72 -9.14 -11.21
CA LYS A 40 8.56 -10.02 -10.05
C LYS A 40 7.37 -9.61 -9.18
N ILE A 41 7.17 -8.31 -8.99
CA ILE A 41 6.04 -7.77 -8.22
C ILE A 41 4.73 -8.08 -8.96
N THR A 42 4.69 -7.86 -10.26
CA THR A 42 3.53 -8.16 -11.11
C THR A 42 3.19 -9.64 -11.07
N ASP A 43 4.18 -10.53 -11.22
CA ASP A 43 3.96 -11.98 -11.17
C ASP A 43 3.45 -12.43 -9.80
N SER A 44 3.96 -11.86 -8.71
CA SER A 44 3.47 -12.16 -7.37
C SER A 44 2.00 -11.76 -7.18
N LEU A 45 1.60 -10.59 -7.68
CA LEU A 45 0.21 -10.15 -7.65
C LEU A 45 -0.70 -11.06 -8.49
N LYS A 46 -0.26 -11.43 -9.70
CA LYS A 46 -1.02 -12.37 -10.56
C LYS A 46 -1.27 -13.72 -9.89
N ILE A 47 -0.26 -14.25 -9.18
CA ILE A 47 -0.42 -15.51 -8.44
C ILE A 47 -1.52 -15.38 -7.40
N VAL A 48 -1.52 -14.30 -6.61
CA VAL A 48 -2.55 -14.07 -5.58
C VAL A 48 -3.92 -13.90 -6.23
N LEU A 49 -4.05 -13.06 -7.26
CA LEU A 49 -5.31 -12.83 -7.98
C LEU A 49 -5.89 -14.13 -8.55
N ASN A 50 -5.06 -14.96 -9.20
CA ASN A 50 -5.51 -16.24 -9.76
C ASN A 50 -5.94 -17.23 -8.66
N ASN A 51 -5.26 -17.26 -7.53
CA ASN A 51 -5.63 -18.10 -6.40
C ASN A 51 -7.00 -17.71 -5.83
N ILE A 52 -7.24 -16.39 -5.64
CA ILE A 52 -8.52 -15.88 -5.17
C ILE A 52 -9.61 -16.18 -6.20
N TYR A 53 -9.35 -15.93 -7.48
CA TYR A 53 -10.32 -16.22 -8.55
C TYR A 53 -10.70 -17.70 -8.60
N SER A 54 -9.73 -18.59 -8.43
CA SER A 54 -9.98 -20.04 -8.39
C SER A 54 -10.85 -20.46 -7.18
N GLN A 55 -10.80 -19.72 -6.08
CA GLN A 55 -11.70 -19.92 -4.93
C GLN A 55 -13.08 -19.32 -5.24
N TYR A 56 -13.12 -18.13 -5.84
CA TYR A 56 -14.34 -17.44 -6.20
C TYR A 56 -15.23 -18.26 -7.15
N ILE A 57 -14.64 -18.89 -8.18
CA ILE A 57 -15.36 -19.78 -9.08
C ILE A 57 -16.04 -20.93 -8.32
N LYS A 58 -15.39 -21.52 -7.33
CA LYS A 58 -16.01 -22.59 -6.53
C LYS A 58 -17.21 -22.08 -5.73
N LEU A 59 -17.16 -20.85 -5.23
CA LEU A 59 -18.29 -20.23 -4.55
C LEU A 59 -19.45 -19.94 -5.51
N GLN A 60 -19.14 -19.56 -6.75
CA GLN A 60 -20.14 -19.41 -7.81
C GLN A 60 -20.79 -20.76 -8.17
N ASP A 61 -20.00 -21.83 -8.30
CA ASP A 61 -20.48 -23.17 -8.61
C ASP A 61 -21.41 -23.74 -7.52
N THR A 62 -21.20 -23.35 -6.27
CA THR A 62 -22.07 -23.72 -5.12
C THR A 62 -23.30 -22.79 -4.99
N GLY A 63 -23.31 -21.67 -5.69
CA GLY A 63 -24.37 -20.66 -5.59
C GLY A 63 -24.24 -19.73 -4.38
N ASP A 64 -23.10 -19.77 -3.71
CA ASP A 64 -22.79 -18.92 -2.55
C ASP A 64 -22.44 -17.49 -2.97
N GLU A 65 -21.80 -17.31 -4.15
CA GLU A 65 -21.46 -16.02 -4.74
C GLU A 65 -22.05 -15.86 -6.15
N GLY A 66 -22.37 -14.62 -6.52
CA GLY A 66 -22.83 -14.22 -7.84
C GLY A 66 -21.69 -13.94 -8.81
N LYS A 67 -21.98 -13.17 -9.88
CA LYS A 67 -20.97 -12.69 -10.81
C LYS A 67 -19.99 -11.75 -10.10
N LEU A 68 -18.70 -11.87 -10.38
CA LEU A 68 -17.68 -10.94 -9.85
C LEU A 68 -17.94 -9.50 -10.33
N GLU A 69 -18.07 -8.57 -9.41
CA GLU A 69 -18.24 -7.15 -9.70
C GLU A 69 -17.22 -6.25 -9.01
N TRP A 70 -16.69 -6.67 -7.87
CA TRP A 70 -15.78 -5.85 -7.08
C TRP A 70 -14.50 -6.61 -6.75
N VAL A 71 -13.37 -5.92 -6.94
CA VAL A 71 -12.04 -6.35 -6.52
C VAL A 71 -11.42 -5.22 -5.71
N TYR A 72 -11.23 -5.44 -4.42
CA TYR A 72 -10.60 -4.47 -3.54
C TYR A 72 -9.16 -4.87 -3.27
N LEU A 73 -8.24 -3.91 -3.40
CA LEU A 73 -6.87 -4.00 -2.90
C LEU A 73 -6.76 -3.05 -1.72
N SER A 74 -6.82 -3.58 -0.52
CA SER A 74 -6.91 -2.82 0.71
C SER A 74 -5.62 -2.93 1.52
N PHE A 75 -4.97 -1.80 1.78
CA PHE A 75 -3.80 -1.77 2.64
C PHE A 75 -4.16 -2.11 4.09
N LEU A 76 -3.42 -3.01 4.71
CA LEU A 76 -3.61 -3.40 6.10
C LEU A 76 -2.65 -2.64 7.02
N HIS A 77 -3.15 -1.65 7.76
CA HIS A 77 -2.35 -0.89 8.72
C HIS A 77 -1.70 -1.76 9.80
N THR A 78 -2.38 -2.82 10.25
CA THR A 78 -1.82 -3.78 11.23
C THR A 78 -0.57 -4.47 10.70
N SER A 79 -0.58 -4.90 9.44
CA SER A 79 0.58 -5.54 8.81
C SER A 79 1.78 -4.61 8.70
N PHE A 80 1.51 -3.32 8.52
CA PHE A 80 2.55 -2.30 8.50
C PHE A 80 3.20 -2.14 9.88
N LEU A 81 2.42 -2.12 10.96
CA LEU A 81 2.94 -2.04 12.33
C LEU A 81 3.79 -3.27 12.70
N ASP A 82 3.47 -4.42 12.13
CA ASP A 82 4.20 -5.67 12.30
C ASP A 82 5.42 -5.81 11.36
N HIS A 83 5.79 -4.74 10.65
CA HIS A 83 6.88 -4.74 9.65
C HIS A 83 6.72 -5.81 8.56
N SER A 84 5.48 -6.16 8.25
CA SER A 84 5.11 -7.12 7.21
C SER A 84 4.02 -6.55 6.31
N PRO A 85 4.28 -5.41 5.62
CA PRO A 85 3.28 -4.66 4.89
C PRO A 85 2.66 -5.51 3.79
N CYS A 86 1.34 -5.59 3.79
CA CYS A 86 0.59 -6.31 2.77
C CYS A 86 -0.71 -5.59 2.42
N TYR A 87 -1.21 -5.93 1.24
CA TYR A 87 -2.55 -5.60 0.80
C TYR A 87 -3.44 -6.84 0.93
N ARG A 88 -4.61 -6.66 1.52
CA ARG A 88 -5.68 -7.64 1.46
C ARG A 88 -6.41 -7.44 0.13
N ILE A 89 -6.65 -8.53 -0.59
CA ILE A 89 -7.38 -8.52 -1.84
C ILE A 89 -8.68 -9.30 -1.63
N ASP A 90 -9.81 -8.65 -1.86
CA ASP A 90 -11.14 -9.21 -1.68
C ASP A 90 -11.91 -9.20 -3.00
N PHE A 91 -12.64 -10.27 -3.26
CA PHE A 91 -13.55 -10.42 -4.40
C PHE A 91 -14.98 -10.50 -3.92
N TYR A 92 -15.86 -9.70 -4.52
CA TYR A 92 -17.27 -9.65 -4.19
C TYR A 92 -18.16 -9.61 -5.44
N ASP A 93 -19.38 -10.09 -5.27
CA ASP A 93 -20.46 -9.94 -6.25
C ASP A 93 -21.21 -8.59 -6.08
N THR A 94 -22.46 -8.50 -6.57
CA THR A 94 -23.34 -7.33 -6.46
C THR A 94 -23.60 -6.87 -5.02
N ARG A 95 -23.40 -7.77 -4.03
CA ARG A 95 -23.62 -7.46 -2.61
C ARG A 95 -22.48 -6.62 -2.03
N ASP A 96 -21.33 -6.53 -2.76
CA ASP A 96 -20.15 -5.80 -2.31
C ASP A 96 -19.64 -6.29 -0.94
N CYS A 97 -19.02 -5.45 -0.17
CA CYS A 97 -18.49 -5.77 1.17
C CYS A 97 -19.53 -6.19 2.22
N VAL A 98 -20.82 -6.27 1.84
CA VAL A 98 -21.92 -6.78 2.68
C VAL A 98 -22.04 -8.31 2.56
N SER A 99 -21.35 -8.96 1.62
CA SER A 99 -21.28 -10.42 1.54
C SER A 99 -20.74 -11.00 2.84
N GLU A 100 -21.41 -12.04 3.37
CA GLU A 100 -20.96 -12.77 4.57
C GLU A 100 -19.83 -13.77 4.24
N ILE A 101 -19.51 -13.94 2.96
CA ILE A 101 -18.53 -14.92 2.49
C ILE A 101 -17.24 -14.22 2.15
N ASP A 102 -16.18 -14.59 2.85
CA ASP A 102 -14.83 -14.10 2.60
C ASP A 102 -14.18 -14.85 1.44
N CYS A 103 -13.98 -14.18 0.30
CA CYS A 103 -13.11 -14.66 -0.76
C CYS A 103 -11.90 -13.71 -0.88
N THR A 104 -10.85 -14.04 -0.14
CA THR A 104 -9.75 -13.11 0.13
C THR A 104 -8.38 -13.74 0.00
N GLY A 105 -7.37 -12.92 -0.25
CA GLY A 105 -5.96 -13.28 -0.18
C GLY A 105 -5.11 -12.12 0.31
N LEU A 106 -3.90 -12.43 0.77
CA LEU A 106 -2.92 -11.43 1.17
C LEU A 106 -1.81 -11.36 0.13
N TRP A 107 -1.42 -10.15 -0.24
CA TRP A 107 -0.33 -9.86 -1.12
C TRP A 107 0.74 -9.05 -0.42
N ASP A 108 1.91 -9.65 -0.20
CA ASP A 108 3.06 -9.00 0.42
C ASP A 108 3.63 -7.93 -0.52
N PHE A 109 3.81 -6.71 0.00
CA PHE A 109 4.35 -5.60 -0.76
C PHE A 109 5.42 -4.84 0.04
N LYS A 110 6.62 -5.43 0.15
CA LYS A 110 7.69 -4.93 1.01
C LYS A 110 8.61 -3.92 0.35
N PHE A 111 8.80 -4.00 -0.95
CA PHE A 111 9.85 -3.28 -1.69
C PHE A 111 9.96 -1.78 -1.35
N ILE A 112 8.83 -1.07 -1.35
CA ILE A 112 8.79 0.36 -1.04
C ILE A 112 8.87 0.59 0.47
N PHE A 113 8.18 -0.22 1.25
CA PHE A 113 8.10 -0.04 2.71
C PHE A 113 9.39 -0.41 3.45
N ASP A 114 10.27 -1.25 2.89
CA ASP A 114 11.61 -1.50 3.44
C ASP A 114 12.42 -0.19 3.51
N CYS A 115 12.24 0.73 2.55
CA CYS A 115 12.85 2.05 2.59
C CYS A 115 12.32 2.90 3.75
N TYR A 116 11.02 2.84 4.02
CA TYR A 116 10.41 3.48 5.19
C TYR A 116 11.00 2.93 6.49
N TYR A 117 11.04 1.61 6.68
CA TYR A 117 11.52 0.99 7.92
C TYR A 117 12.99 1.31 8.20
N ASN A 118 13.82 1.39 7.18
CA ASN A 118 15.20 1.85 7.34
C ASN A 118 15.25 3.30 7.83
N THR A 119 14.43 4.18 7.30
CA THR A 119 14.36 5.58 7.74
C THR A 119 13.81 5.69 9.16
N GLU A 120 12.75 4.96 9.48
CA GLU A 120 12.17 4.90 10.83
C GLU A 120 13.22 4.47 11.86
N LYS A 121 13.99 3.43 11.56
CA LYS A 121 15.06 2.94 12.42
C LYS A 121 16.08 4.06 12.73
N ASP A 122 16.55 4.77 11.70
CA ASP A 122 17.54 5.84 11.88
C ASP A 122 16.98 7.02 12.69
N ILE A 123 15.71 7.36 12.48
CA ILE A 123 15.00 8.39 13.27
C ILE A 123 14.92 7.96 14.73
N ILE A 124 14.50 6.72 15.01
CA ILE A 124 14.36 6.17 16.35
C ILE A 124 15.71 6.09 17.06
N GLU A 125 16.76 5.65 16.37
CA GLU A 125 18.10 5.60 16.93
C GLU A 125 18.61 7.00 17.34
N LYS A 126 18.34 8.01 16.53
CA LYS A 126 18.71 9.40 16.87
C LYS A 126 17.82 9.96 17.98
N PHE A 127 16.53 9.67 17.95
CA PHE A 127 15.59 10.04 18.99
C PHE A 127 16.01 9.51 20.37
N ASN A 128 16.42 8.24 20.45
CA ASN A 128 16.81 7.59 21.71
C ASN A 128 18.09 8.19 22.33
N LYS A 129 18.87 8.98 21.58
CA LYS A 129 20.08 9.67 22.06
C LYS A 129 19.79 11.02 22.73
N GLN A 130 18.49 11.40 22.84
CA GLN A 130 18.08 12.66 23.41
C GLN A 130 16.88 12.50 24.36
N THR A 131 16.61 13.50 25.21
CA THR A 131 15.55 13.46 26.25
C THR A 131 14.54 14.61 26.16
N ARG A 132 14.65 15.46 25.13
CA ARG A 132 13.88 16.70 25.03
C ARG A 132 12.61 16.59 24.22
N VAL A 133 12.55 15.60 23.32
CA VAL A 133 11.38 15.34 22.48
C VAL A 133 10.65 14.11 23.02
N LEU A 134 9.34 14.14 23.04
CA LEU A 134 8.51 13.03 23.52
C LEU A 134 8.13 12.11 22.38
N ARG A 135 7.86 10.84 22.68
CA ARG A 135 7.57 9.82 21.68
C ARG A 135 6.42 10.20 20.75
N HIS A 136 5.34 10.77 21.25
CA HIS A 136 4.19 11.16 20.44
C HIS A 136 4.54 12.22 19.38
N GLU A 137 5.54 13.07 19.61
CA GLU A 137 5.92 14.13 18.66
C GLU A 137 6.67 13.60 17.45
N ILE A 138 7.34 12.44 17.58
CA ILE A 138 7.93 11.78 16.42
C ILE A 138 6.93 10.85 15.73
N ASN A 139 5.90 10.37 16.42
CA ASN A 139 4.87 9.52 15.81
C ASN A 139 4.15 10.26 14.68
N ASP A 140 3.82 11.54 14.85
CA ASP A 140 3.20 12.36 13.81
C ASP A 140 4.10 12.47 12.58
N MET A 141 5.40 12.69 12.78
CA MET A 141 6.40 12.73 11.72
C MET A 141 6.49 11.37 10.98
N LEU A 142 6.54 10.26 11.72
CA LEU A 142 6.60 8.92 11.16
C LEU A 142 5.33 8.58 10.39
N THR A 143 4.17 9.00 10.89
CA THR A 143 2.89 8.83 10.18
C THR A 143 2.88 9.59 8.86
N GLN A 144 3.33 10.84 8.84
CA GLN A 144 3.45 11.62 7.60
C GLN A 144 4.43 10.99 6.62
N LEU A 145 5.56 10.49 7.10
CA LEU A 145 6.54 9.78 6.29
C LEU A 145 5.94 8.49 5.70
N GLN A 146 5.22 7.72 6.50
CA GLN A 146 4.49 6.54 6.05
C GLN A 146 3.54 6.86 4.91
N GLN A 147 2.75 7.94 5.04
CA GLN A 147 1.82 8.36 3.99
C GLN A 147 2.53 8.73 2.68
N LYS A 148 3.71 9.38 2.77
CA LYS A 148 4.52 9.68 1.58
C LYS A 148 4.94 8.39 0.85
N PHE A 149 5.46 7.38 1.56
CA PHE A 149 5.83 6.09 0.96
C PHE A 149 4.62 5.31 0.47
N ARG A 150 3.48 5.42 1.16
CA ARG A 150 2.22 4.84 0.73
C ARG A 150 1.76 5.42 -0.62
N THR A 151 1.87 6.73 -0.81
CA THR A 151 1.53 7.38 -2.09
C THR A 151 2.36 6.82 -3.24
N ILE A 152 3.67 6.59 -3.02
CA ILE A 152 4.52 5.92 -4.03
C ILE A 152 4.03 4.50 -4.29
N ALA A 153 3.73 3.74 -3.24
CA ALA A 153 3.26 2.36 -3.37
C ALA A 153 1.95 2.28 -4.17
N ASP A 154 0.98 3.12 -3.85
CA ASP A 154 -0.31 3.15 -4.52
C ASP A 154 -0.18 3.53 -6.00
N ALA A 155 0.67 4.50 -6.34
CA ALA A 155 0.95 4.87 -7.74
C ALA A 155 1.52 3.69 -8.54
N TRP A 156 2.46 2.94 -7.95
CA TRP A 156 3.02 1.75 -8.60
C TRP A 156 2.02 0.61 -8.73
N ILE A 157 1.19 0.39 -7.72
CA ILE A 157 0.13 -0.63 -7.78
C ILE A 157 -0.86 -0.32 -8.90
N ILE A 158 -1.26 0.94 -9.06
CA ILE A 158 -2.13 1.37 -10.16
C ILE A 158 -1.48 1.05 -11.51
N SER A 159 -0.20 1.38 -11.69
CA SER A 159 0.54 1.09 -12.92
C SER A 159 0.62 -0.42 -13.19
N ILE A 160 0.90 -1.23 -12.17
CA ILE A 160 0.95 -2.69 -12.27
C ILE A 160 -0.42 -3.25 -12.69
N ILE A 161 -1.50 -2.81 -12.05
CA ILE A 161 -2.86 -3.25 -12.39
C ILE A 161 -3.23 -2.86 -13.81
N LYS A 162 -2.94 -1.62 -14.23
CA LYS A 162 -3.15 -1.20 -15.63
C LYS A 162 -2.39 -2.08 -16.64
N ASN A 163 -1.20 -2.55 -16.29
CA ASN A 163 -0.44 -3.48 -17.13
C ASN A 163 -1.06 -4.88 -17.12
N ILE A 164 -1.45 -5.40 -15.96
CA ILE A 164 -2.15 -6.69 -15.81
C ILE A 164 -3.44 -6.71 -16.65
N LEU A 165 -4.19 -5.62 -16.64
CA LEU A 165 -5.42 -5.48 -17.41
C LEU A 165 -5.21 -5.52 -18.93
N LYS A 166 -3.98 -5.37 -19.43
CA LYS A 166 -3.66 -5.54 -20.85
C LYS A 166 -3.43 -7.01 -21.22
N GLU A 167 -3.20 -7.90 -20.25
CA GLU A 167 -2.88 -9.29 -20.47
C GLU A 167 -4.15 -10.17 -20.62
N GLU A 168 -4.15 -11.11 -21.54
CA GLU A 168 -5.28 -12.03 -21.75
C GLU A 168 -5.50 -12.97 -20.58
N SER A 169 -4.43 -13.34 -19.86
CA SER A 169 -4.49 -14.25 -18.70
C SER A 169 -5.37 -13.77 -17.54
N MET A 170 -5.66 -12.46 -17.48
CA MET A 170 -6.49 -11.84 -16.45
C MET A 170 -7.86 -11.40 -16.99
N PHE A 171 -8.46 -12.23 -17.84
CA PHE A 171 -9.73 -11.93 -18.50
C PHE A 171 -10.86 -11.57 -17.52
N PHE A 172 -10.91 -12.22 -16.35
CA PHE A 172 -11.94 -12.00 -15.34
C PHE A 172 -11.94 -10.57 -14.77
N LEU A 173 -10.77 -9.89 -14.78
CA LEU A 173 -10.67 -8.49 -14.38
C LEU A 173 -11.12 -7.51 -15.49
N LYS A 174 -11.26 -8.00 -16.72
CA LYS A 174 -11.63 -7.19 -17.89
C LYS A 174 -13.13 -7.22 -18.20
N GLU A 175 -13.89 -8.00 -17.47
CA GLU A 175 -15.34 -8.01 -17.65
C GLU A 175 -15.89 -6.61 -17.38
N SER A 176 -16.84 -6.18 -18.23
CA SER A 176 -17.32 -4.78 -18.26
C SER A 176 -17.84 -4.24 -16.91
N ASP A 177 -18.24 -5.15 -16.04
CA ASP A 177 -18.87 -4.81 -14.76
C ASP A 177 -17.89 -4.87 -13.58
N VAL A 178 -16.66 -5.38 -13.79
CA VAL A 178 -15.68 -5.51 -12.71
C VAL A 178 -15.04 -4.15 -12.40
N LYS A 179 -15.15 -3.74 -11.15
CA LYS A 179 -14.58 -2.53 -10.59
C LYS A 179 -13.41 -2.88 -9.69
N ILE A 180 -12.25 -2.29 -9.94
CA ILE A 180 -11.04 -2.52 -9.14
C ILE A 180 -10.82 -1.29 -8.25
N MET A 181 -10.81 -1.50 -6.95
CA MET A 181 -10.69 -0.47 -5.94
C MET A 181 -9.33 -0.58 -5.24
N LEU A 182 -8.68 0.54 -5.00
CA LEU A 182 -7.43 0.62 -4.22
C LEU A 182 -7.62 1.60 -3.07
N GLY A 183 -7.28 1.19 -1.85
CA GLY A 183 -7.43 2.07 -0.71
C GLY A 183 -7.05 1.44 0.62
N GLU A 184 -7.77 1.81 1.67
CA GLU A 184 -7.62 1.29 3.02
C GLU A 184 -8.74 0.29 3.34
N TYR A 185 -8.41 -0.70 4.14
CA TYR A 185 -9.38 -1.73 4.48
C TYR A 185 -10.57 -1.15 5.25
N LEU A 186 -11.78 -1.33 4.70
CA LEU A 186 -13.05 -0.82 5.22
C LEU A 186 -13.11 0.72 5.41
N ASP A 187 -12.32 1.46 4.65
CA ASP A 187 -12.29 2.92 4.67
C ASP A 187 -12.24 3.47 3.23
N ASN A 188 -11.55 4.57 3.01
CA ASN A 188 -11.50 5.23 1.72
C ASN A 188 -10.80 4.39 0.65
N SER A 189 -11.48 4.18 -0.46
CA SER A 189 -10.94 3.51 -1.65
C SER A 189 -11.22 4.31 -2.92
N LYS A 190 -10.34 4.20 -3.90
CA LYS A 190 -10.46 4.85 -5.22
C LYS A 190 -10.65 3.79 -6.29
N LEU A 191 -11.55 4.05 -7.23
CA LEU A 191 -11.69 3.22 -8.42
C LEU A 191 -10.47 3.38 -9.32
N ILE A 192 -9.85 2.28 -9.72
CA ILE A 192 -8.80 2.29 -10.73
C ILE A 192 -9.46 2.25 -12.10
N THR A 193 -9.31 3.32 -12.88
CA THR A 193 -9.79 3.37 -14.26
C THR A 193 -8.62 3.30 -15.25
N MET A 194 -8.89 2.81 -16.47
CA MET A 194 -7.87 2.77 -17.52
C MET A 194 -7.45 4.16 -18.02
N ASN A 195 -8.29 5.17 -17.76
CA ASN A 195 -8.13 6.54 -18.27
C ASN A 195 -7.52 7.51 -17.24
N ASP A 196 -7.17 7.06 -16.03
CA ASP A 196 -6.55 7.94 -15.01
C ASP A 196 -5.07 8.20 -15.33
N ASP A 197 -4.77 8.84 -16.47
CA ASP A 197 -3.43 9.35 -16.78
C ASP A 197 -3.21 10.79 -16.27
N GLU A 198 -4.19 11.36 -15.55
CA GLU A 198 -4.11 12.68 -14.94
C GLU A 198 -4.11 12.55 -13.41
N ILE A 199 -2.92 12.38 -12.83
CA ILE A 199 -2.70 12.74 -11.43
C ILE A 199 -2.18 14.19 -11.48
N GLU A 200 -3.10 15.14 -11.25
CA GLU A 200 -2.74 16.52 -10.91
C GLU A 200 -1.99 16.61 -9.57
#